data_24ca73643fa12b74c3b88a97c4aaf352
#
_entry.id   24ca73643fa12b74c3b88a97c4aaf352
#
_cell.length_a   1.000
_cell.length_b   1.000
_cell.length_c   1.000
_cell.angle_alpha   90.00
_cell.angle_beta   90.00
_cell.angle_gamma   90.00
#
_symmetry.space_group_name_H-M   'P 1'
#
loop_
_entity.id
_entity.type
_entity.pdbx_description
1 polymer ?
#
loop_
_entity_poly.entity_id
_entity_poly.type
_entity_poly.pdbx_seq_one_letter_code
_entity_poly.pdbx_strand_id
1 'polypeptide(L)'
;MISLENVSKIYPPNIKALDRVSLTIKPGEFVSLVGQSGTGKTTLVRCLIGEERPSEGHIKIGDWDITRLTKSQIPFLRRQVAVIFQDFKLLPKKTLYENVAFALEVAGKPTAKIKSIVPQVMKIVGLGAKMKRYPNEVSGGEQQRAAIARALVYQPKVLLADEPTGNLDSINAQEIIDLLKKINEFGTTVVLVTHNRDIVNRLKRRVITLHDGRVISDQVVGKYIL
;
A
#
# COMPACT_ATOMS: atom_id res chain seq x y z
N MET A 1 -1.75 9.93 -10.70
CA MET A 1 -0.45 9.64 -11.32
C MET A 1 0.62 9.69 -10.23
N ILE A 2 1.53 8.73 -10.19
CA ILE A 2 2.74 8.79 -9.36
C ILE A 2 3.90 9.04 -10.34
N SER A 3 4.73 10.03 -10.06
CA SER A 3 5.94 10.33 -10.85
C SER A 3 7.14 10.43 -9.93
N LEU A 4 8.19 9.70 -10.26
CA LEU A 4 9.50 9.79 -9.65
C LEU A 4 10.49 10.25 -10.72
N GLU A 5 11.29 11.26 -10.39
CA GLU A 5 12.29 11.85 -11.30
C GLU A 5 13.65 11.84 -10.60
N ASN A 6 14.55 10.93 -11.01
CA ASN A 6 15.92 10.78 -10.49
C ASN A 6 15.99 10.65 -8.96
N VAL A 7 15.05 9.92 -8.37
CA VAL A 7 14.94 9.78 -6.92
C VAL A 7 16.07 8.91 -6.38
N SER A 8 16.87 9.48 -5.48
CA SER A 8 17.89 8.76 -4.71
C SER A 8 17.59 8.85 -3.21
N LYS A 9 17.89 7.78 -2.47
CA LYS A 9 17.85 7.77 -1.01
C LYS A 9 19.12 7.12 -0.48
N ILE A 10 19.85 7.90 0.33
CA ILE A 10 21.09 7.48 0.96
C ILE A 10 20.90 7.51 2.47
N TYR A 11 21.20 6.41 3.13
CA TYR A 11 21.24 6.31 4.59
C TYR A 11 22.69 6.37 5.11
N PRO A 12 22.92 6.94 6.30
CA PRO A 12 24.24 6.91 6.92
C PRO A 12 24.75 5.46 7.11
N PRO A 13 26.06 5.18 6.97
CA PRO A 13 27.14 6.11 6.62
C PRO A 13 27.24 6.43 5.12
N ASN A 14 26.71 5.61 4.21
CA ASN A 14 26.67 5.82 2.75
C ASN A 14 25.91 4.70 2.03
N ILE A 15 24.82 4.20 2.62
CA ILE A 15 24.01 3.11 2.07
C ILE A 15 23.02 3.69 1.07
N LYS A 16 23.24 3.48 -0.23
CA LYS A 16 22.38 3.93 -1.29
C LYS A 16 21.22 2.94 -1.48
N ALA A 17 20.10 3.20 -0.84
CA ALA A 17 18.90 2.36 -0.92
C ALA A 17 18.07 2.60 -2.19
N LEU A 18 18.10 3.82 -2.76
CA LEU A 18 17.57 4.15 -4.08
C LEU A 18 18.63 4.94 -4.83
N ASP A 19 18.82 4.67 -6.12
CA ASP A 19 19.81 5.31 -6.98
C ASP A 19 19.16 5.75 -8.29
N ARG A 20 18.82 7.04 -8.38
CA ARG A 20 18.25 7.72 -9.55
C ARG A 20 17.03 7.02 -10.14
N VAL A 21 16.13 6.54 -9.27
CA VAL A 21 14.88 5.90 -9.70
C VAL A 21 14.01 6.91 -10.43
N SER A 22 13.68 6.61 -11.69
CA SER A 22 12.71 7.35 -12.49
C SER A 22 11.64 6.40 -12.99
N LEU A 23 10.37 6.67 -12.65
CA LEU A 23 9.23 5.88 -13.11
C LEU A 23 7.94 6.70 -13.01
N THR A 24 6.97 6.31 -13.81
CA THR A 24 5.63 6.90 -13.79
C THR A 24 4.57 5.79 -13.70
N ILE A 25 3.61 5.93 -12.78
CA ILE A 25 2.45 5.04 -12.66
C ILE A 25 1.19 5.87 -12.94
N LYS A 26 0.39 5.41 -13.90
CA LYS A 26 -0.83 6.12 -14.33
C LYS A 26 -1.97 5.94 -13.29
N PRO A 27 -2.94 6.86 -13.25
CA PRO A 27 -4.14 6.68 -12.43
C PRO A 27 -4.87 5.38 -12.80
N GLY A 28 -5.35 4.65 -11.79
CA GLY A 28 -6.08 3.39 -11.98
C GLY A 28 -5.21 2.20 -12.44
N GLU A 29 -3.90 2.37 -12.54
CA GLU A 29 -2.99 1.29 -12.92
C GLU A 29 -2.78 0.30 -11.76
N PHE A 30 -2.66 -0.99 -12.09
CA PHE A 30 -2.19 -2.01 -11.16
C PHE A 30 -0.76 -2.40 -11.54
N VAL A 31 0.18 -2.14 -10.63
CA VAL A 31 1.61 -2.38 -10.85
C VAL A 31 2.15 -3.30 -9.77
N SER A 32 2.93 -4.30 -10.17
CA SER A 32 3.74 -5.11 -9.26
C SER A 32 5.16 -4.57 -9.21
N LEU A 33 5.63 -4.18 -8.02
CA LEU A 33 7.00 -3.77 -7.75
C LEU A 33 7.74 -4.96 -7.14
N VAL A 34 8.69 -5.51 -7.87
CA VAL A 34 9.39 -6.74 -7.52
C VAL A 34 10.90 -6.52 -7.34
N GLY A 35 11.57 -7.48 -6.72
CA GLY A 35 13.02 -7.47 -6.48
C GLY A 35 13.37 -8.30 -5.25
N GLN A 36 14.63 -8.66 -5.08
CA GLN A 36 15.12 -9.38 -3.90
C GLN A 36 14.98 -8.53 -2.62
N SER A 37 15.15 -9.15 -1.45
CA SER A 37 15.20 -8.42 -0.19
C SER A 37 16.35 -7.40 -0.22
N GLY A 38 16.13 -6.21 0.35
CA GLY A 38 17.17 -5.17 0.39
C GLY A 38 17.31 -4.31 -0.88
N THR A 39 16.58 -4.58 -1.97
CA THR A 39 16.72 -3.81 -3.24
C THR A 39 16.09 -2.42 -3.24
N GLY A 40 15.57 -1.93 -2.09
CA GLY A 40 15.02 -0.56 -1.97
C GLY A 40 13.51 -0.45 -2.06
N LYS A 41 12.74 -1.54 -2.25
CA LYS A 41 11.26 -1.51 -2.39
C LYS A 41 10.57 -0.84 -1.21
N THR A 42 10.86 -1.27 0.01
CA THR A 42 10.29 -0.69 1.23
C THR A 42 10.72 0.77 1.41
N THR A 43 11.95 1.13 1.04
CA THR A 43 12.41 2.53 1.04
C THR A 43 11.59 3.38 0.07
N LEU A 44 11.30 2.85 -1.12
CA LEU A 44 10.44 3.53 -2.08
C LEU A 44 9.02 3.74 -1.53
N VAL A 45 8.42 2.71 -0.91
CA VAL A 45 7.12 2.82 -0.24
C VAL A 45 7.15 3.90 0.84
N ARG A 46 8.18 3.92 1.70
CA ARG A 46 8.35 4.94 2.75
C ARG A 46 8.46 6.35 2.20
N CYS A 47 9.13 6.53 1.07
CA CYS A 47 9.18 7.82 0.39
C CYS A 47 7.79 8.24 -0.12
N LEU A 48 7.01 7.31 -0.70
CA LEU A 48 5.68 7.58 -1.24
C LEU A 48 4.64 7.94 -0.16
N ILE A 49 4.82 7.48 1.10
CA ILE A 49 3.93 7.84 2.22
C ILE A 49 4.47 8.98 3.11
N GLY A 50 5.57 9.61 2.68
CA GLY A 50 6.20 10.72 3.40
C GLY A 50 6.81 10.30 4.75
N GLU A 51 7.14 9.03 4.95
CA GLU A 51 7.88 8.55 6.13
C GLU A 51 9.37 8.85 5.98
N GLU A 52 9.89 8.71 4.76
CA GLU A 52 11.24 9.07 4.40
C GLU A 52 11.24 10.17 3.33
N ARG A 53 12.22 11.06 3.39
CA ARG A 53 12.47 12.04 2.33
C ARG A 53 13.54 11.51 1.39
N PRO A 54 13.38 11.68 0.07
CA PRO A 54 14.48 11.41 -0.85
C PRO A 54 15.68 12.32 -0.53
N SER A 55 16.88 11.80 -0.78
CA SER A 55 18.11 12.61 -0.69
C SER A 55 18.26 13.52 -1.91
N GLU A 56 17.83 13.03 -3.08
CA GLU A 56 17.87 13.73 -4.37
C GLU A 56 16.63 13.36 -5.21
N GLY A 57 16.34 14.20 -6.22
CA GLY A 57 15.23 13.98 -7.14
C GLY A 57 13.90 14.48 -6.61
N HIS A 58 12.83 14.21 -7.36
CA HIS A 58 11.48 14.69 -7.10
C HIS A 58 10.46 13.56 -7.11
N ILE A 59 9.46 13.66 -6.23
CA ILE A 59 8.32 12.72 -6.16
C ILE A 59 7.03 13.54 -6.23
N LYS A 60 6.16 13.20 -7.20
CA LYS A 60 4.83 13.80 -7.35
C LYS A 60 3.74 12.74 -7.29
N ILE A 61 2.61 13.06 -6.65
CA ILE A 61 1.38 12.25 -6.64
C ILE A 61 0.22 13.14 -7.08
N GLY A 62 -0.32 12.88 -8.28
CA GLY A 62 -1.17 13.84 -8.97
C GLY A 62 -0.39 15.11 -9.28
N ASP A 63 -0.95 16.25 -8.90
CA ASP A 63 -0.30 17.57 -9.03
C ASP A 63 0.49 17.97 -7.78
N TRP A 64 0.53 17.11 -6.77
CA TRP A 64 1.15 17.41 -5.49
C TRP A 64 2.60 16.92 -5.44
N ASP A 65 3.54 17.85 -5.30
CA ASP A 65 4.94 17.53 -5.02
C ASP A 65 5.08 17.14 -3.54
N ILE A 66 5.46 15.87 -3.31
CA ILE A 66 5.62 15.30 -1.97
C ILE A 66 7.08 15.20 -1.53
N THR A 67 8.01 15.72 -2.32
CA THR A 67 9.46 15.60 -2.10
C THR A 67 9.89 16.13 -0.72
N ARG A 68 9.32 17.26 -0.29
CA ARG A 68 9.69 17.96 0.94
C ARG A 68 8.49 18.38 1.78
N LEU A 69 7.61 17.42 2.08
CA LEU A 69 6.43 17.70 2.91
C LEU A 69 6.81 18.14 4.33
N THR A 70 6.05 19.07 4.85
CA THR A 70 6.09 19.41 6.28
C THR A 70 5.36 18.33 7.10
N LYS A 71 5.65 18.24 8.41
CA LYS A 71 4.98 17.28 9.30
C LYS A 71 3.46 17.45 9.30
N SER A 72 2.95 18.68 9.15
CA SER A 72 1.52 18.98 9.08
C SER A 72 0.85 18.52 7.76
N GLN A 73 1.60 18.37 6.68
CA GLN A 73 1.09 17.91 5.39
C GLN A 73 1.03 16.38 5.27
N ILE A 74 1.87 15.65 6.00
CA ILE A 74 1.94 14.18 5.94
C ILE A 74 0.58 13.51 6.21
N PRO A 75 -0.25 13.94 7.19
CA PRO A 75 -1.57 13.33 7.40
C PRO A 75 -2.51 13.48 6.19
N PHE A 76 -2.41 14.57 5.44
CA PHE A 76 -3.21 14.77 4.22
C PHE A 76 -2.74 13.85 3.09
N LEU A 77 -1.41 13.67 2.92
CA LEU A 77 -0.85 12.70 1.99
C LEU A 77 -1.38 11.29 2.30
N ARG A 78 -1.28 10.84 3.57
CA ARG A 78 -1.68 9.49 4.00
C ARG A 78 -3.18 9.19 3.89
N ARG A 79 -4.01 10.20 3.68
CA ARG A 79 -5.44 10.03 3.32
C ARG A 79 -5.63 9.75 1.83
N GLN A 80 -4.72 10.21 0.97
CA GLN A 80 -4.75 10.00 -0.48
C GLN A 80 -3.94 8.76 -0.89
N VAL A 81 -2.89 8.45 -0.14
CA VAL A 81 -1.99 7.32 -0.35
C VAL A 81 -2.05 6.42 0.87
N ALA A 82 -2.87 5.39 0.81
CA ALA A 82 -2.96 4.40 1.88
C ALA A 82 -1.91 3.32 1.72
N VAL A 83 -1.47 2.74 2.83
CA VAL A 83 -0.52 1.64 2.85
C VAL A 83 -1.07 0.46 3.66
N ILE A 84 -0.85 -0.74 3.13
CA ILE A 84 -1.09 -2.02 3.77
C ILE A 84 0.27 -2.66 4.00
N PHE A 85 0.55 -3.04 5.24
CA PHE A 85 1.80 -3.70 5.63
C PHE A 85 1.61 -5.20 5.79
N GLN A 86 2.70 -5.95 5.73
CA GLN A 86 2.75 -7.37 6.02
C GLN A 86 2.26 -7.69 7.46
N ASP A 87 2.64 -6.86 8.43
CA ASP A 87 2.23 -6.99 9.84
C ASP A 87 0.92 -6.26 10.06
N PHE A 88 -0.16 -6.66 9.71
CA PHE A 88 -1.52 -6.07 9.82
C PHE A 88 -1.64 -4.74 10.60
N LYS A 89 -0.80 -4.52 11.61
CA LYS A 89 -0.72 -3.32 12.49
C LYS A 89 -2.08 -2.92 13.06
N LEU A 90 -2.89 -3.92 13.41
CA LEU A 90 -4.16 -3.71 14.09
C LEU A 90 -3.92 -3.37 15.56
N LEU A 91 -4.82 -2.57 16.13
CA LEU A 91 -4.84 -2.24 17.55
C LEU A 91 -5.45 -3.43 18.32
N PRO A 92 -4.67 -4.17 19.14
CA PRO A 92 -5.12 -5.46 19.68
C PRO A 92 -6.25 -5.34 20.70
N LYS A 93 -6.38 -4.19 21.37
CA LYS A 93 -7.41 -3.89 22.37
C LYS A 93 -8.66 -3.24 21.78
N LYS A 94 -8.78 -3.18 20.46
CA LYS A 94 -9.93 -2.64 19.73
C LYS A 94 -10.53 -3.70 18.83
N THR A 95 -11.85 -3.72 18.72
CA THR A 95 -12.57 -4.57 17.77
C THR A 95 -12.17 -4.24 16.34
N LEU A 96 -12.52 -5.10 15.37
CA LEU A 96 -12.25 -4.84 13.96
C LEU A 96 -12.97 -3.57 13.49
N TYR A 97 -14.21 -3.34 13.96
CA TYR A 97 -14.93 -2.09 13.69
C TYR A 97 -14.16 -0.86 14.20
N GLU A 98 -13.73 -0.89 15.47
CA GLU A 98 -12.99 0.23 16.06
C GLU A 98 -11.63 0.45 15.41
N ASN A 99 -10.95 -0.61 14.96
CA ASN A 99 -9.73 -0.49 14.19
C ASN A 99 -9.93 0.30 12.89
N VAL A 100 -11.05 0.05 12.19
CA VAL A 100 -11.39 0.73 10.95
C VAL A 100 -11.91 2.14 11.25
N ALA A 101 -12.76 2.31 12.26
CA ALA A 101 -13.31 3.59 12.70
C ALA A 101 -12.23 4.58 13.15
N PHE A 102 -11.19 4.09 13.83
CA PHE A 102 -10.09 4.89 14.36
C PHE A 102 -9.42 5.77 13.28
N ALA A 103 -9.29 5.29 12.07
CA ALA A 103 -8.74 6.08 10.99
C ALA A 103 -9.59 7.36 10.75
N LEU A 104 -10.91 7.23 10.71
CA LEU A 104 -11.83 8.36 10.50
C LEU A 104 -11.92 9.27 11.73
N GLU A 105 -11.81 8.71 12.95
CA GLU A 105 -11.78 9.46 14.22
C GLU A 105 -10.57 10.40 14.25
N VAL A 106 -9.38 9.88 13.94
CA VAL A 106 -8.13 10.68 13.85
C VAL A 106 -8.23 11.77 12.80
N ALA A 107 -9.04 11.57 11.75
CA ALA A 107 -9.30 12.60 10.75
C ALA A 107 -10.36 13.63 11.16
N GLY A 108 -10.92 13.53 12.36
CA GLY A 108 -11.96 14.42 12.86
C GLY A 108 -13.30 14.25 12.15
N LYS A 109 -13.61 13.05 11.61
CA LYS A 109 -14.89 12.83 10.95
C LYS A 109 -16.03 12.70 11.98
N PRO A 110 -17.22 13.29 11.71
CA PRO A 110 -18.36 13.17 12.61
C PRO A 110 -18.78 11.72 12.84
N THR A 111 -19.21 11.39 14.06
CA THR A 111 -19.66 10.04 14.45
C THR A 111 -20.72 9.47 13.51
N ALA A 112 -21.64 10.29 13.02
CA ALA A 112 -22.67 9.86 12.07
C ALA A 112 -22.06 9.33 10.76
N LYS A 113 -21.01 10.00 10.22
CA LYS A 113 -20.29 9.53 9.04
C LYS A 113 -19.53 8.23 9.31
N ILE A 114 -18.89 8.12 10.48
CA ILE A 114 -18.17 6.89 10.87
C ILE A 114 -19.13 5.70 10.91
N LYS A 115 -20.28 5.86 11.59
CA LYS A 115 -21.34 4.83 11.67
C LYS A 115 -21.92 4.43 10.31
N SER A 116 -21.89 5.30 9.32
CA SER A 116 -22.35 5.02 7.96
C SER A 116 -21.25 4.31 7.12
N ILE A 117 -20.03 4.84 7.12
CA ILE A 117 -18.94 4.38 6.24
C ILE A 117 -18.37 3.04 6.67
N VAL A 118 -18.05 2.89 7.96
CA VAL A 118 -17.33 1.71 8.46
C VAL A 118 -18.05 0.39 8.17
N PRO A 119 -19.38 0.24 8.42
CA PRO A 119 -20.06 -1.00 8.09
C PRO A 119 -20.07 -1.32 6.59
N GLN A 120 -20.14 -0.31 5.73
CA GLN A 120 -20.10 -0.50 4.27
C GLN A 120 -18.74 -1.04 3.84
N VAL A 121 -17.65 -0.42 4.30
CA VAL A 121 -16.29 -0.87 3.98
C VAL A 121 -16.03 -2.28 4.55
N MET A 122 -16.47 -2.56 5.78
CA MET A 122 -16.36 -3.89 6.38
C MET A 122 -17.11 -4.97 5.59
N LYS A 123 -18.26 -4.65 4.99
CA LYS A 123 -18.97 -5.56 4.07
C LYS A 123 -18.18 -5.79 2.79
N ILE A 124 -17.58 -4.75 2.19
CA ILE A 124 -16.77 -4.87 0.96
C ILE A 124 -15.63 -5.85 1.15
N VAL A 125 -14.97 -5.84 2.32
CA VAL A 125 -13.86 -6.76 2.62
C VAL A 125 -14.33 -8.11 3.22
N GLY A 126 -15.65 -8.38 3.26
CA GLY A 126 -16.20 -9.65 3.74
C GLY A 126 -16.21 -9.82 5.28
N LEU A 127 -16.09 -8.71 6.04
CA LEU A 127 -16.05 -8.75 7.52
C LEU A 127 -17.32 -8.22 8.20
N GLY A 128 -18.42 -8.08 7.46
CA GLY A 128 -19.67 -7.53 7.98
C GLY A 128 -20.21 -8.23 9.23
N ALA A 129 -20.12 -9.57 9.31
CA ALA A 129 -20.55 -10.34 10.46
C ALA A 129 -19.54 -10.36 11.63
N LYS A 130 -18.29 -9.90 11.42
CA LYS A 130 -17.19 -9.98 12.39
C LYS A 130 -16.76 -8.62 12.97
N MET A 131 -17.55 -7.58 12.78
CA MET A 131 -17.21 -6.21 13.21
C MET A 131 -16.88 -6.10 14.71
N LYS A 132 -17.56 -6.89 15.55
CA LYS A 132 -17.40 -6.86 17.02
C LYS A 132 -16.27 -7.77 17.52
N ARG A 133 -15.61 -8.54 16.66
CA ARG A 133 -14.49 -9.41 17.03
C ARG A 133 -13.22 -8.60 17.22
N TYR A 134 -12.37 -9.09 18.11
CA TYR A 134 -11.00 -8.58 18.31
C TYR A 134 -10.02 -9.22 17.33
N PRO A 135 -8.86 -8.61 17.06
CA PRO A 135 -7.86 -9.18 16.14
C PRO A 135 -7.45 -10.63 16.50
N ASN A 136 -7.32 -10.97 17.78
CA ASN A 136 -6.94 -12.31 18.25
C ASN A 136 -8.07 -13.35 18.11
N GLU A 137 -9.27 -12.96 17.76
CA GLU A 137 -10.43 -13.84 17.57
C GLU A 137 -10.68 -14.19 16.09
N VAL A 138 -9.81 -13.74 15.17
CA VAL A 138 -10.00 -13.90 13.75
C VAL A 138 -8.71 -14.39 13.08
N SER A 139 -8.84 -15.02 11.90
CA SER A 139 -7.68 -15.54 11.13
C SER A 139 -6.77 -14.43 10.62
N GLY A 140 -5.54 -14.78 10.25
CA GLY A 140 -4.58 -13.84 9.63
C GLY A 140 -5.14 -13.18 8.36
N GLY A 141 -5.83 -13.94 7.51
CA GLY A 141 -6.49 -13.39 6.32
C GLY A 141 -7.60 -12.39 6.67
N GLU A 142 -8.36 -12.62 7.75
CA GLU A 142 -9.36 -11.69 8.26
C GLU A 142 -8.73 -10.44 8.86
N GLN A 143 -7.62 -10.58 9.59
CA GLN A 143 -6.84 -9.45 10.07
C GLN A 143 -6.33 -8.58 8.92
N GLN A 144 -5.83 -9.20 7.85
CA GLN A 144 -5.38 -8.47 6.67
C GLN A 144 -6.54 -7.77 5.97
N ARG A 145 -7.70 -8.41 5.83
CA ARG A 145 -8.90 -7.74 5.30
C ARG A 145 -9.34 -6.56 6.17
N ALA A 146 -9.21 -6.63 7.49
CA ALA A 146 -9.48 -5.50 8.39
C ALA A 146 -8.46 -4.35 8.20
N ALA A 147 -7.17 -4.66 8.00
CA ALA A 147 -6.16 -3.67 7.67
C ALA A 147 -6.44 -2.99 6.33
N ILE A 148 -6.88 -3.76 5.33
CA ILE A 148 -7.34 -3.22 4.03
C ILE A 148 -8.57 -2.32 4.23
N ALA A 149 -9.57 -2.74 5.01
CA ALA A 149 -10.74 -1.92 5.32
C ALA A 149 -10.33 -0.57 5.94
N ARG A 150 -9.42 -0.58 6.92
CA ARG A 150 -8.88 0.63 7.54
C ARG A 150 -8.20 1.56 6.52
N ALA A 151 -7.53 1.00 5.53
CA ALA A 151 -6.90 1.76 4.45
C ALA A 151 -7.95 2.39 3.51
N LEU A 152 -9.05 1.69 3.25
CA LEU A 152 -10.08 2.09 2.28
C LEU A 152 -11.07 3.15 2.77
N VAL A 153 -11.24 3.36 4.08
CA VAL A 153 -12.25 4.29 4.62
C VAL A 153 -12.07 5.74 4.15
N TYR A 154 -10.87 6.09 3.68
CA TYR A 154 -10.58 7.40 3.07
C TYR A 154 -10.83 7.45 1.57
N GLN A 155 -11.17 6.34 0.92
CA GLN A 155 -11.25 6.23 -0.54
C GLN A 155 -9.96 6.74 -1.21
N PRO A 156 -8.80 6.14 -0.89
CA PRO A 156 -7.51 6.64 -1.35
C PRO A 156 -7.38 6.53 -2.87
N LYS A 157 -6.66 7.48 -3.48
CA LYS A 157 -6.32 7.42 -4.91
C LYS A 157 -5.25 6.38 -5.22
N VAL A 158 -4.40 6.11 -4.23
CA VAL A 158 -3.29 5.15 -4.34
C VAL A 158 -3.33 4.21 -3.14
N LEU A 159 -3.20 2.91 -3.39
CA LEU A 159 -3.06 1.87 -2.40
C LEU A 159 -1.71 1.17 -2.61
N LEU A 160 -0.82 1.33 -1.65
CA LEU A 160 0.46 0.64 -1.59
C LEU A 160 0.29 -0.61 -0.73
N ALA A 161 0.55 -1.78 -1.27
CA ALA A 161 0.46 -3.05 -0.55
C ALA A 161 1.87 -3.65 -0.44
N ASP A 162 2.51 -3.46 0.72
CA ASP A 162 3.88 -3.92 0.98
C ASP A 162 3.84 -5.32 1.60
N GLU A 163 4.15 -6.35 0.80
CA GLU A 163 4.10 -7.77 1.13
C GLU A 163 2.77 -8.21 1.80
N PRO A 164 1.61 -7.87 1.23
CA PRO A 164 0.32 -8.03 1.92
C PRO A 164 -0.10 -9.47 2.16
N THR A 165 0.62 -10.42 1.60
CA THR A 165 0.35 -11.87 1.67
C THR A 165 1.45 -12.66 2.38
N GLY A 166 2.50 -12.00 2.87
CA GLY A 166 3.69 -12.67 3.39
C GLY A 166 3.47 -13.55 4.63
N ASN A 167 2.41 -13.26 5.41
CA ASN A 167 2.06 -14.01 6.63
C ASN A 167 0.80 -14.88 6.45
N LEU A 168 0.40 -15.17 5.19
CA LEU A 168 -0.83 -15.88 4.87
C LEU A 168 -0.55 -17.20 4.15
N ASP A 169 -1.44 -18.17 4.34
CA ASP A 169 -1.48 -19.35 3.50
C ASP A 169 -1.92 -19.02 2.06
N SER A 170 -1.79 -19.97 1.15
CA SER A 170 -2.04 -19.76 -0.28
C SER A 170 -3.50 -19.38 -0.60
N ILE A 171 -4.47 -19.89 0.17
CA ILE A 171 -5.90 -19.61 -0.05
C ILE A 171 -6.20 -18.17 0.37
N ASN A 172 -5.84 -17.80 1.60
CA ASN A 172 -6.01 -16.44 2.09
C ASN A 172 -5.21 -15.43 1.25
N ALA A 173 -3.99 -15.77 0.82
CA ALA A 173 -3.18 -14.94 -0.07
C ALA A 173 -3.92 -14.63 -1.38
N GLN A 174 -4.53 -15.66 -2.01
CA GLN A 174 -5.29 -15.46 -3.24
C GLN A 174 -6.51 -14.55 -3.02
N GLU A 175 -7.26 -14.73 -1.92
CA GLU A 175 -8.39 -13.86 -1.58
C GLU A 175 -7.98 -12.39 -1.41
N ILE A 176 -6.81 -12.12 -0.79
CA ILE A 176 -6.28 -10.75 -0.67
C ILE A 176 -5.94 -10.17 -2.03
N ILE A 177 -5.30 -10.95 -2.92
CA ILE A 177 -4.97 -10.50 -4.26
C ILE A 177 -6.25 -10.20 -5.07
N ASP A 178 -7.28 -11.03 -4.97
CA ASP A 178 -8.54 -10.80 -5.67
C ASP A 178 -9.28 -9.57 -5.10
N LEU A 179 -9.18 -9.32 -3.80
CA LEU A 179 -9.68 -8.09 -3.20
C LEU A 179 -8.93 -6.86 -3.73
N LEU A 180 -7.59 -6.90 -3.85
CA LEU A 180 -6.80 -5.79 -4.41
C LEU A 180 -7.15 -5.53 -5.88
N LYS A 181 -7.43 -6.57 -6.69
CA LYS A 181 -7.93 -6.42 -8.06
C LYS A 181 -9.27 -5.67 -8.09
N LYS A 182 -10.23 -6.11 -7.27
CA LYS A 182 -11.53 -5.43 -7.16
C LYS A 182 -11.37 -3.96 -6.78
N ILE A 183 -10.53 -3.65 -5.81
CA ILE A 183 -10.24 -2.26 -5.41
C ILE A 183 -9.70 -1.46 -6.60
N ASN A 184 -8.81 -2.05 -7.40
CA ASN A 184 -8.28 -1.42 -8.61
C ASN A 184 -9.35 -1.20 -9.67
N GLU A 185 -10.25 -2.16 -9.89
CA GLU A 185 -11.38 -2.05 -10.84
C GLU A 185 -12.31 -0.88 -10.49
N PHE A 186 -12.39 -0.49 -9.23
CA PHE A 186 -13.10 0.73 -8.78
C PHE A 186 -12.29 2.02 -8.97
N GLY A 187 -11.15 1.97 -9.67
CA GLY A 187 -10.35 3.12 -10.07
C GLY A 187 -9.19 3.49 -9.14
N THR A 188 -8.98 2.80 -8.03
CA THR A 188 -7.82 3.01 -7.17
C THR A 188 -6.55 2.51 -7.86
N THR A 189 -5.50 3.33 -7.89
CA THR A 189 -4.16 2.89 -8.33
C THR A 189 -3.58 1.94 -7.28
N VAL A 190 -3.14 0.74 -7.68
CA VAL A 190 -2.58 -0.26 -6.77
C VAL A 190 -1.11 -0.51 -7.10
N VAL A 191 -0.24 -0.38 -6.10
CA VAL A 191 1.17 -0.77 -6.18
C VAL A 191 1.38 -1.94 -5.23
N LEU A 192 1.49 -3.14 -5.78
CA LEU A 192 1.77 -4.36 -5.05
C LEU A 192 3.27 -4.58 -4.97
N VAL A 193 3.84 -4.46 -3.79
CA VAL A 193 5.23 -4.84 -3.52
C VAL A 193 5.26 -6.28 -3.05
N THR A 194 5.94 -7.14 -3.78
CA THR A 194 6.04 -8.55 -3.42
C THR A 194 7.25 -9.23 -4.06
N HIS A 195 7.74 -10.28 -3.40
CA HIS A 195 8.73 -11.19 -3.94
C HIS A 195 8.11 -12.53 -4.40
N ASN A 196 6.79 -12.68 -4.30
CA ASN A 196 6.10 -13.91 -4.70
C ASN A 196 5.89 -13.97 -6.22
N ARG A 197 6.69 -14.82 -6.88
CA ARG A 197 6.69 -15.02 -8.35
C ARG A 197 5.35 -15.51 -8.88
N ASP A 198 4.69 -16.41 -8.16
CA ASP A 198 3.43 -17.02 -8.62
C ASP A 198 2.31 -15.98 -8.66
N ILE A 199 2.22 -15.13 -7.64
CA ILE A 199 1.26 -14.02 -7.60
C ILE A 199 1.48 -13.09 -8.78
N VAL A 200 2.73 -12.63 -8.98
CA VAL A 200 3.07 -11.69 -10.06
C VAL A 200 2.74 -12.27 -11.43
N ASN A 201 3.13 -13.52 -11.68
CA ASN A 201 2.93 -14.19 -12.97
C ASN A 201 1.43 -14.44 -13.27
N ARG A 202 0.61 -14.71 -12.24
CA ARG A 202 -0.85 -14.88 -12.39
C ARG A 202 -1.59 -13.57 -12.61
N LEU A 203 -1.08 -12.47 -12.07
CA LEU A 203 -1.71 -11.15 -12.20
C LEU A 203 -1.72 -10.64 -13.64
N LYS A 204 -0.71 -10.95 -14.45
CA LYS A 204 -0.53 -10.50 -15.84
C LYS A 204 -0.72 -8.97 -15.97
N ARG A 205 -0.14 -8.23 -15.04
CA ARG A 205 -0.16 -6.76 -14.96
C ARG A 205 1.26 -6.23 -15.18
N ARG A 206 1.41 -4.92 -15.16
CA ARG A 206 2.72 -4.26 -15.25
C ARG A 206 3.62 -4.70 -14.11
N VAL A 207 4.88 -5.01 -14.43
CA VAL A 207 5.90 -5.44 -13.46
C VAL A 207 7.10 -4.52 -13.58
N ILE A 208 7.45 -3.89 -12.48
CA ILE A 208 8.65 -3.05 -12.34
C ILE A 208 9.61 -3.81 -11.44
N THR A 209 10.83 -4.07 -11.93
CA THR A 209 11.86 -4.78 -11.17
C THR A 209 12.89 -3.79 -10.63
N LEU A 210 13.07 -3.83 -9.31
CA LEU A 210 14.13 -3.10 -8.60
C LEU A 210 15.29 -4.04 -8.28
N HIS A 211 16.52 -3.58 -8.59
CA HIS A 211 17.76 -4.23 -8.22
C HIS A 211 18.79 -3.17 -7.83
N ASP A 212 19.44 -3.33 -6.69
CA ASP A 212 20.42 -2.39 -6.13
C ASP A 212 19.97 -0.92 -6.18
N GLY A 213 18.71 -0.69 -5.76
CA GLY A 213 18.11 0.64 -5.73
C GLY A 213 17.75 1.23 -7.08
N ARG A 214 17.87 0.50 -8.19
CA ARG A 214 17.59 0.95 -9.55
C ARG A 214 16.46 0.17 -10.19
N VAL A 215 15.72 0.82 -11.08
CA VAL A 215 14.78 0.12 -11.98
C VAL A 215 15.59 -0.52 -13.10
N ILE A 216 15.58 -1.86 -13.16
CA ILE A 216 16.28 -2.62 -14.20
C ILE A 216 15.34 -3.14 -15.29
N SER A 217 14.03 -3.21 -15.00
CA SER A 217 13.01 -3.63 -15.95
C SER A 217 11.67 -2.99 -15.63
N ASP A 218 10.91 -2.65 -16.67
CA ASP A 218 9.53 -2.14 -16.61
C ASP A 218 8.73 -2.73 -17.76
N GLN A 219 7.87 -3.70 -17.46
CA GLN A 219 7.13 -4.48 -18.45
C GLN A 219 5.63 -4.27 -18.29
N VAL A 220 4.94 -3.82 -19.34
CA VAL A 220 3.49 -3.51 -19.32
C VAL A 220 2.64 -4.75 -19.00
N VAL A 221 3.01 -5.92 -19.53
CA VAL A 221 2.49 -7.22 -19.13
C VAL A 221 3.71 -8.08 -18.81
N GLY A 222 4.12 -8.04 -17.55
CA GLY A 222 5.39 -8.61 -17.15
C GLY A 222 5.28 -9.96 -16.46
N LYS A 223 6.43 -10.64 -16.43
CA LYS A 223 6.70 -11.77 -15.55
C LYS A 223 7.75 -11.35 -14.54
N TYR A 224 7.77 -12.04 -13.43
CA TYR A 224 8.85 -11.88 -12.45
C TYR A 224 10.16 -12.39 -13.07
N ILE A 225 11.08 -11.48 -13.36
CA ILE A 225 12.41 -11.77 -13.89
C ILE A 225 13.44 -11.32 -12.85
N LEU A 226 14.13 -12.27 -12.25
CA LEU A 226 15.38 -12.10 -11.49
C LEU A 226 16.23 -13.32 -11.74
#